data_5c6a7990bf4044ae23c43c16fe850dbb
#
_entry.id   5c6a7990bf4044ae23c43c16fe850dbb
#
_cell.length_a   1.000
_cell.length_b   1.000
_cell.length_c   1.000
_cell.angle_alpha   90.00
_cell.angle_beta   90.00
_cell.angle_gamma   90.00
#
_symmetry.space_group_name_H-M   'P 1'
#
loop_
_entity.id
_entity.type
_entity.pdbx_description
1 polymer ?
#
loop_
_entity_poly.entity_id
_entity_poly.type
_entity_poly.pdbx_seq_one_letter_code
_entity_poly.pdbx_strand_id
1 'polypeptide(L)'
;MEEGINRANQAIFAESQKDNGKQGMAATVAVTWMIGHRLFTASVGDSRIYLIRGDRIRQLSVDHTWIQEALDNNILTPDQVEGHPNRHVIRRYLGGPNPPEIDFRMRLNNGEADQQANNNQGVMLQTGDRLVLTSDGLTDLVTDAEILAAFDIEDTNQAVDNLIDLANQRGGHDNITIISFEIPDGIQALNKKRPLLPVGCVVAALIVAVIAFVVLGYLWLQRNPIELGLFNRTQESIQVTLNPMMTSAPQITGTPDDSLPKLVPTQTVQPLLPQTLDEQAYPAPDEAVLSPVTPSAYP
;
A
#
# COMPACT_ATOMS: atom_id res chain seq x y z
N MET A 1 -7.52 -0.64 -5.44
CA MET A 1 -7.63 0.84 -5.36
C MET A 1 -6.91 1.51 -6.51
N GLU A 2 -5.66 1.20 -6.76
CA GLU A 2 -4.82 1.83 -7.80
C GLU A 2 -5.48 1.83 -9.19
N GLU A 3 -5.92 0.68 -9.69
CA GLU A 3 -6.59 0.60 -10.99
C GLU A 3 -7.85 1.48 -11.08
N GLY A 4 -8.64 1.54 -9.99
CA GLY A 4 -9.84 2.38 -9.93
C GLY A 4 -9.50 3.87 -10.01
N ILE A 5 -8.47 4.30 -9.29
CA ILE A 5 -8.00 5.69 -9.29
C ILE A 5 -7.44 6.07 -10.66
N ASN A 6 -6.65 5.19 -11.29
CA ASN A 6 -6.12 5.42 -12.64
C ASN A 6 -7.23 5.51 -13.68
N ARG A 7 -8.27 4.69 -13.59
CA ARG A 7 -9.45 4.78 -14.48
C ARG A 7 -10.22 6.10 -14.26
N ALA A 8 -10.37 6.54 -13.01
CA ALA A 8 -10.99 7.82 -12.71
C ALA A 8 -10.18 8.99 -13.30
N ASN A 9 -8.86 8.98 -13.16
CA ASN A 9 -7.98 9.97 -13.79
C ASN A 9 -8.22 10.04 -15.32
N GLN A 10 -8.20 8.90 -15.99
CA GLN A 10 -8.41 8.82 -17.43
C GLN A 10 -9.79 9.35 -17.85
N ALA A 11 -10.84 9.02 -17.06
CA ALA A 11 -12.20 9.47 -17.34
C ALA A 11 -12.32 11.00 -17.19
N ILE A 12 -11.76 11.58 -16.14
CA ILE A 12 -11.74 13.03 -15.90
C ILE A 12 -10.95 13.73 -17.03
N PHE A 13 -9.75 13.23 -17.34
CA PHE A 13 -8.94 13.78 -18.42
C PHE A 13 -9.68 13.72 -19.77
N ALA A 14 -10.24 12.56 -20.12
CA ALA A 14 -11.01 12.42 -21.36
C ALA A 14 -12.22 13.35 -21.43
N GLU A 15 -12.89 13.60 -20.29
CA GLU A 15 -14.02 14.54 -20.23
C GLU A 15 -13.55 15.99 -20.40
N SER A 16 -12.40 16.35 -19.81
CA SER A 16 -11.83 17.71 -19.94
C SER A 16 -11.44 18.07 -21.38
N GLN A 17 -11.17 17.07 -22.22
CA GLN A 17 -10.80 17.27 -23.63
C GLN A 17 -12.00 17.43 -24.58
N LYS A 18 -13.22 17.12 -24.12
CA LYS A 18 -14.42 17.18 -24.99
C LYS A 18 -14.98 18.58 -25.16
N ASP A 19 -14.76 19.45 -24.20
CA ASP A 19 -15.37 20.77 -24.16
C ASP A 19 -14.36 21.78 -23.57
N ASN A 20 -14.19 22.91 -24.28
CA ASN A 20 -13.30 23.98 -23.81
C ASN A 20 -13.74 24.55 -22.45
N GLY A 21 -15.03 24.48 -22.12
CA GLY A 21 -15.52 24.86 -20.78
C GLY A 21 -15.12 23.95 -19.66
N LYS A 22 -14.61 22.74 -19.98
CA LYS A 22 -14.13 21.74 -19.01
C LYS A 22 -12.61 21.64 -18.99
N GLN A 23 -11.92 22.47 -19.74
CA GLN A 23 -10.46 22.47 -19.80
C GLN A 23 -9.88 22.72 -18.39
N GLY A 24 -8.91 21.89 -17.96
CA GLY A 24 -8.35 21.96 -16.62
C GLY A 24 -9.21 21.34 -15.53
N MET A 25 -10.28 20.59 -15.88
CA MET A 25 -11.07 19.84 -14.91
C MET A 25 -10.18 18.87 -14.14
N ALA A 26 -10.20 18.98 -12.83
CA ALA A 26 -9.38 18.18 -11.92
C ALA A 26 -10.21 17.76 -10.70
N ALA A 27 -9.76 16.75 -10.00
CA ALA A 27 -10.37 16.31 -8.75
C ALA A 27 -9.31 15.75 -7.80
N THR A 28 -9.60 15.80 -6.50
CA THR A 28 -8.90 15.04 -5.48
C THR A 28 -9.60 13.70 -5.23
N VAL A 29 -8.95 12.78 -4.56
CA VAL A 29 -9.56 11.52 -4.11
C VAL A 29 -8.98 11.09 -2.78
N ALA A 30 -9.86 10.74 -1.84
CA ALA A 30 -9.55 10.08 -0.59
C ALA A 30 -10.36 8.77 -0.51
N VAL A 31 -9.69 7.65 -0.38
CA VAL A 31 -10.30 6.31 -0.38
C VAL A 31 -9.96 5.58 0.89
N THR A 32 -10.99 5.02 1.54
CA THR A 32 -10.84 4.02 2.58
C THR A 32 -11.45 2.71 2.11
N TRP A 33 -10.73 1.62 2.27
CA TRP A 33 -11.22 0.29 1.97
C TRP A 33 -11.03 -0.62 3.17
N MET A 34 -12.11 -1.19 3.64
CA MET A 34 -12.10 -2.12 4.75
C MET A 34 -12.27 -3.55 4.28
N ILE A 35 -11.39 -4.44 4.73
CA ILE A 35 -11.51 -5.89 4.56
C ILE A 35 -11.56 -6.51 5.95
N GLY A 36 -12.76 -6.84 6.40
CA GLY A 36 -13.00 -7.16 7.81
C GLY A 36 -12.67 -5.94 8.68
N HIS A 37 -11.74 -6.10 9.62
CA HIS A 37 -11.25 -5.00 10.46
C HIS A 37 -9.97 -4.33 9.93
N ARG A 38 -9.48 -4.72 8.77
CA ARG A 38 -8.27 -4.14 8.20
C ARG A 38 -8.60 -2.95 7.34
N LEU A 39 -7.99 -1.81 7.68
CA LEU A 39 -8.13 -0.56 6.93
C LEU A 39 -6.99 -0.43 5.91
N PHE A 40 -7.36 -0.07 4.70
CA PHE A 40 -6.46 0.34 3.62
C PHE A 40 -6.88 1.72 3.15
N THR A 41 -5.91 2.58 2.86
CA THR A 41 -6.16 3.94 2.39
C THR A 41 -5.38 4.24 1.12
N ALA A 42 -5.92 5.17 0.31
CA ALA A 42 -5.21 5.75 -0.81
C ALA A 42 -5.69 7.19 -1.00
N SER A 43 -4.81 8.11 -1.37
CA SER A 43 -5.18 9.49 -1.61
C SER A 43 -4.42 10.10 -2.79
N VAL A 44 -5.04 11.09 -3.45
CA VAL A 44 -4.42 12.01 -4.39
C VAL A 44 -5.07 13.37 -4.17
N GLY A 45 -4.30 14.37 -3.79
CA GLY A 45 -4.78 15.71 -3.42
C GLY A 45 -4.67 15.98 -1.92
N ASP A 46 -5.50 16.87 -1.43
CA ASP A 46 -5.52 17.39 -0.07
C ASP A 46 -6.82 17.10 0.69
N SER A 47 -7.72 16.30 0.12
CA SER A 47 -8.80 15.70 0.88
C SER A 47 -8.24 14.73 1.91
N ARG A 48 -8.68 14.85 3.15
CA ARG A 48 -8.06 14.16 4.29
C ARG A 48 -8.86 12.96 4.74
N ILE A 49 -8.12 11.99 5.29
CA ILE A 49 -8.65 10.79 5.96
C ILE A 49 -8.17 10.85 7.40
N TYR A 50 -9.11 10.84 8.35
CA TYR A 50 -8.84 10.80 9.78
C TYR A 50 -9.27 9.50 10.41
N LEU A 51 -8.55 9.08 11.44
CA LEU A 51 -8.94 8.08 12.40
C LEU A 51 -9.14 8.74 13.77
N ILE A 52 -10.34 8.62 14.34
CA ILE A 52 -10.61 8.96 15.72
C ILE A 52 -10.66 7.65 16.51
N ARG A 53 -9.82 7.58 17.55
CA ARG A 53 -9.74 6.44 18.47
C ARG A 53 -9.69 6.93 19.89
N GLY A 54 -10.78 6.72 20.65
CA GLY A 54 -10.94 7.28 21.97
C GLY A 54 -10.86 8.81 21.92
N ASP A 55 -9.96 9.38 22.70
CA ASP A 55 -9.72 10.83 22.82
C ASP A 55 -8.69 11.40 21.83
N ARG A 56 -8.40 10.67 20.74
CA ARG A 56 -7.36 11.05 19.79
C ARG A 56 -7.87 11.07 18.37
N ILE A 57 -7.52 12.13 17.66
CA ILE A 57 -7.67 12.22 16.21
C ILE A 57 -6.30 12.11 15.55
N ARG A 58 -6.26 11.42 14.42
CA ARG A 58 -5.07 11.27 13.61
C ARG A 58 -5.40 11.42 12.14
N GLN A 59 -4.76 12.39 11.47
CA GLN A 59 -4.76 12.43 10.01
C GLN A 59 -3.91 11.27 9.49
N LEU A 60 -4.54 10.36 8.74
CA LEU A 60 -3.89 9.18 8.15
C LEU A 60 -3.27 9.50 6.80
N SER A 61 -3.93 10.33 5.97
CA SER A 61 -3.44 10.78 4.66
C SER A 61 -2.37 11.86 4.80
N VAL A 62 -1.60 12.05 3.74
CA VAL A 62 -0.65 13.17 3.61
C VAL A 62 -1.19 14.12 2.55
N ASP A 63 -1.23 15.41 2.82
CA ASP A 63 -1.71 16.40 1.87
C ASP A 63 -0.71 16.56 0.73
N HIS A 64 -1.20 16.54 -0.50
CA HIS A 64 -0.36 16.80 -1.66
C HIS A 64 -0.44 18.27 -2.06
N THR A 65 0.02 19.13 -1.16
CA THR A 65 0.09 20.58 -1.35
C THR A 65 1.53 21.08 -1.41
N TRP A 66 1.71 22.26 -1.98
CA TRP A 66 3.02 22.92 -1.98
C TRP A 66 3.53 23.15 -0.54
N ILE A 67 2.63 23.48 0.38
CA ILE A 67 2.96 23.67 1.80
C ILE A 67 3.53 22.40 2.42
N GLN A 68 2.89 21.25 2.19
CA GLN A 68 3.37 19.99 2.76
C GLN A 68 4.75 19.63 2.20
N GLU A 69 4.95 19.78 0.89
CA GLU A 69 6.28 19.59 0.27
C GLU A 69 7.34 20.53 0.86
N ALA A 70 6.98 21.79 1.11
CA ALA A 70 7.89 22.77 1.69
C ALA A 70 8.25 22.44 3.16
N LEU A 71 7.30 21.95 3.95
CA LEU A 71 7.53 21.46 5.30
C LEU A 71 8.41 20.21 5.31
N ASP A 72 8.12 19.22 4.47
CA ASP A 72 8.88 17.97 4.37
C ASP A 72 10.34 18.21 3.94
N ASN A 73 10.58 19.23 3.12
CA ASN A 73 11.92 19.66 2.68
C ASN A 73 12.57 20.70 3.58
N ASN A 74 11.95 21.05 4.71
CA ASN A 74 12.44 22.12 5.63
C ASN A 74 12.64 23.49 4.96
N ILE A 75 11.86 23.79 3.91
CA ILE A 75 11.82 25.12 3.24
C ILE A 75 10.98 26.07 4.08
N LEU A 76 9.91 25.57 4.71
CA LEU A 76 9.07 26.29 5.65
C LEU A 76 9.09 25.63 7.02
N THR A 77 8.85 26.44 8.05
CA THR A 77 8.53 26.00 9.40
C THR A 77 7.01 26.07 9.63
N PRO A 78 6.43 25.30 10.56
CA PRO A 78 4.98 25.29 10.79
C PRO A 78 4.36 26.65 11.07
N ASP A 79 5.10 27.55 11.70
CA ASP A 79 4.68 28.93 12.00
C ASP A 79 4.60 29.84 10.76
N GLN A 80 5.20 29.44 9.64
CA GLN A 80 5.18 30.16 8.38
C GLN A 80 4.05 29.75 7.44
N VAL A 81 3.29 28.73 7.81
CA VAL A 81 2.23 28.15 6.96
C VAL A 81 0.98 29.03 6.95
N GLU A 82 0.63 29.59 8.10
CA GLU A 82 -0.55 30.45 8.23
C GLU A 82 -0.40 31.71 7.38
N GLY A 83 -1.39 31.96 6.49
CA GLY A 83 -1.37 33.11 5.58
C GLY A 83 -0.40 33.01 4.41
N HIS A 84 0.26 31.86 4.21
CA HIS A 84 1.17 31.69 3.07
C HIS A 84 0.39 31.70 1.73
N PRO A 85 0.86 32.46 0.69
CA PRO A 85 0.12 32.61 -0.57
C PRO A 85 -0.11 31.29 -1.32
N ASN A 86 0.78 30.32 -1.14
CA ASN A 86 0.67 28.99 -1.77
C ASN A 86 -0.06 27.97 -0.89
N ARG A 87 -0.83 28.38 0.12
CA ARG A 87 -1.48 27.48 1.08
C ARG A 87 -2.41 26.48 0.38
N HIS A 88 -3.12 26.92 -0.66
CA HIS A 88 -4.11 26.10 -1.38
C HIS A 88 -3.58 25.55 -2.71
N VAL A 89 -2.25 25.55 -2.94
CA VAL A 89 -1.67 25.02 -4.18
C VAL A 89 -1.53 23.51 -4.09
N ILE A 90 -2.44 22.82 -4.79
CA ILE A 90 -2.44 21.36 -4.90
C ILE A 90 -1.36 20.92 -5.89
N ARG A 91 -0.58 19.91 -5.53
CA ARG A 91 0.53 19.37 -6.32
C ARG A 91 0.19 18.06 -7.04
N ARG A 92 -0.78 17.30 -6.53
CA ARG A 92 -1.23 16.04 -7.12
C ARG A 92 -2.75 16.03 -7.21
N TYR A 93 -3.27 15.69 -8.38
CA TYR A 93 -4.70 15.68 -8.67
C TYR A 93 -5.03 14.65 -9.75
N LEU A 94 -6.29 14.28 -9.89
CA LEU A 94 -6.83 13.48 -10.98
C LEU A 94 -7.28 14.41 -12.12
N GLY A 95 -7.18 13.92 -13.36
CA GLY A 95 -7.55 14.67 -14.58
C GLY A 95 -6.33 15.11 -15.39
N GLY A 96 -5.14 14.69 -15.01
CA GLY A 96 -3.93 14.87 -15.79
C GLY A 96 -3.76 13.86 -16.92
N PRO A 97 -2.92 14.15 -17.92
CA PRO A 97 -2.65 13.26 -19.06
C PRO A 97 -1.88 11.99 -18.65
N ASN A 98 -1.15 12.06 -17.56
CA ASN A 98 -0.38 10.94 -17.01
C ASN A 98 -1.11 10.29 -15.82
N PRO A 99 -0.84 9.02 -15.52
CA PRO A 99 -1.32 8.41 -14.27
C PRO A 99 -0.90 9.24 -13.06
N PRO A 100 -1.81 9.48 -12.09
CA PRO A 100 -1.48 10.24 -10.89
C PRO A 100 -0.54 9.43 -9.99
N GLU A 101 0.32 10.11 -9.26
CA GLU A 101 1.10 9.49 -8.20
C GLU A 101 0.22 9.28 -6.97
N ILE A 102 -0.26 8.04 -6.81
CA ILE A 102 -1.18 7.66 -5.73
C ILE A 102 -0.39 7.46 -4.44
N ASP A 103 -0.85 8.08 -3.36
CA ASP A 103 -0.24 7.93 -2.05
C ASP A 103 -0.94 6.83 -1.24
N PHE A 104 -0.16 5.85 -0.81
CA PHE A 104 -0.58 4.77 0.08
C PHE A 104 0.01 4.93 1.50
N ARG A 105 0.67 6.03 1.80
CA ARG A 105 1.17 6.29 3.16
C ARG A 105 -0.01 6.46 4.11
N MET A 106 0.00 5.70 5.20
CA MET A 106 -0.95 5.79 6.30
C MET A 106 -0.20 6.17 7.57
N ARG A 107 -0.27 7.43 7.97
CA ARG A 107 0.45 7.93 9.15
C ARG A 107 -0.33 7.66 10.43
N LEU A 108 0.17 6.78 11.27
CA LEU A 108 -0.41 6.47 12.58
C LEU A 108 0.21 7.31 13.70
N ASN A 109 1.44 7.77 13.53
CA ASN A 109 2.16 8.60 14.50
C ASN A 109 2.81 9.81 13.83
N ASN A 110 3.12 10.85 14.62
CA ASN A 110 3.87 11.99 14.13
C ASN A 110 5.31 11.59 13.80
N GLY A 111 5.85 12.13 12.70
CA GLY A 111 7.25 11.91 12.33
C GLY A 111 7.58 10.51 11.82
N GLU A 112 6.58 9.69 11.48
CA GLU A 112 6.83 8.40 10.84
C GLU A 112 7.53 8.58 9.50
N ALA A 113 8.57 7.76 9.25
CA ALA A 113 9.19 7.66 7.95
C ALA A 113 8.20 7.09 6.90
N ASP A 114 8.33 7.50 5.65
CA ASP A 114 7.42 7.09 4.57
C ASP A 114 7.34 5.57 4.40
N GLN A 115 8.46 4.85 4.56
CA GLN A 115 8.47 3.39 4.51
C GLN A 115 7.60 2.78 5.63
N GLN A 116 7.63 3.33 6.82
CA GLN A 116 6.80 2.87 7.94
C GLN A 116 5.33 3.19 7.67
N ALA A 117 5.03 4.41 7.20
CA ALA A 117 3.68 4.82 6.84
C ALA A 117 3.07 3.92 5.74
N ASN A 118 3.85 3.49 4.76
CA ASN A 118 3.42 2.49 3.76
C ASN A 118 3.16 1.10 4.37
N ASN A 119 3.94 0.70 5.36
CA ASN A 119 3.77 -0.59 6.05
C ASN A 119 2.56 -0.61 7.00
N ASN A 120 1.98 0.52 7.33
CA ASN A 120 0.78 0.62 8.16
C ASN A 120 -0.51 0.20 7.44
N GLN A 121 -0.46 0.00 6.12
CA GLN A 121 -1.61 -0.49 5.36
C GLN A 121 -2.12 -1.82 5.91
N GLY A 122 -3.44 -1.92 6.10
CA GLY A 122 -4.06 -3.06 6.75
C GLY A 122 -4.05 -2.98 8.28
N VAL A 123 -3.89 -1.78 8.87
CA VAL A 123 -4.03 -1.55 10.30
C VAL A 123 -5.37 -2.08 10.80
N MET A 124 -5.37 -2.68 11.99
CA MET A 124 -6.57 -3.21 12.61
C MET A 124 -7.38 -2.09 13.26
N LEU A 125 -8.60 -1.92 12.79
CA LEU A 125 -9.59 -1.06 13.44
C LEU A 125 -10.17 -1.77 14.67
N GLN A 126 -10.52 -0.98 15.66
CA GLN A 126 -11.16 -1.40 16.91
C GLN A 126 -12.62 -0.95 16.92
N THR A 127 -13.45 -1.64 17.68
CA THR A 127 -14.81 -1.18 17.99
C THR A 127 -14.77 0.24 18.56
N GLY A 128 -15.64 1.11 18.07
CA GLY A 128 -15.69 2.51 18.46
C GLY A 128 -14.67 3.41 17.75
N ASP A 129 -13.78 2.84 16.90
CA ASP A 129 -13.00 3.68 16.00
C ASP A 129 -13.93 4.39 15.01
N ARG A 130 -13.63 5.64 14.71
CA ARG A 130 -14.36 6.40 13.72
C ARG A 130 -13.42 6.87 12.61
N LEU A 131 -13.80 6.62 11.37
CA LEU A 131 -13.15 7.16 10.19
C LEU A 131 -13.89 8.40 9.72
N VAL A 132 -13.14 9.47 9.42
CA VAL A 132 -13.72 10.71 8.87
C VAL A 132 -12.93 11.06 7.62
N LEU A 133 -13.63 11.21 6.49
CA LEU A 133 -13.08 11.70 5.23
C LEU A 133 -13.68 13.08 4.99
N THR A 134 -12.85 14.02 4.57
CA THR A 134 -13.32 15.39 4.36
C THR A 134 -12.57 16.08 3.22
N SER A 135 -13.26 17.01 2.55
CA SER A 135 -12.63 17.99 1.66
C SER A 135 -11.93 19.09 2.45
N ASP A 136 -11.09 19.85 1.77
CA ASP A 136 -10.37 21.04 2.28
C ASP A 136 -11.33 22.14 2.77
N GLY A 137 -12.52 22.25 2.18
CA GLY A 137 -13.56 23.18 2.64
C GLY A 137 -13.88 23.08 4.13
N LEU A 138 -13.68 21.90 4.77
CA LEU A 138 -13.74 21.79 6.21
C LEU A 138 -12.40 22.16 6.87
N THR A 139 -11.31 21.52 6.45
CA THR A 139 -10.01 21.54 7.16
C THR A 139 -9.23 22.85 7.00
N ASP A 140 -9.65 23.70 6.10
CA ASP A 140 -9.16 25.06 5.99
C ASP A 140 -9.72 26.00 7.09
N LEU A 141 -10.90 25.65 7.62
CA LEU A 141 -11.65 26.46 8.56
C LEU A 141 -11.79 25.84 9.94
N VAL A 142 -11.65 24.52 10.06
CA VAL A 142 -11.88 23.76 11.30
C VAL A 142 -10.63 22.94 11.62
N THR A 143 -10.14 23.07 12.84
CA THR A 143 -8.94 22.38 13.31
C THR A 143 -9.24 20.91 13.67
N ASP A 144 -8.21 20.08 13.68
CA ASP A 144 -8.29 18.68 14.11
C ASP A 144 -8.90 18.53 15.52
N ALA A 145 -8.53 19.44 16.44
CA ALA A 145 -9.07 19.43 17.81
C ALA A 145 -10.58 19.71 17.84
N GLU A 146 -11.09 20.59 16.99
CA GLU A 146 -12.52 20.88 16.87
C GLU A 146 -13.27 19.76 16.18
N ILE A 147 -12.65 19.11 15.18
CA ILE A 147 -13.22 17.90 14.58
C ILE A 147 -13.35 16.82 15.65
N LEU A 148 -12.32 16.57 16.45
CA LEU A 148 -12.39 15.60 17.55
C LEU A 148 -13.51 15.95 18.53
N ALA A 149 -13.56 17.19 18.99
CA ALA A 149 -14.57 17.65 19.95
C ALA A 149 -16.02 17.52 19.42
N ALA A 150 -16.23 17.72 18.12
CA ALA A 150 -17.55 17.54 17.52
C ALA A 150 -18.04 16.09 17.61
N PHE A 151 -17.12 15.13 17.53
CA PHE A 151 -17.44 13.70 17.62
C PHE A 151 -17.49 13.13 19.05
N ASP A 152 -17.32 13.96 20.09
CA ASP A 152 -17.56 13.56 21.48
C ASP A 152 -19.07 13.38 21.78
N ILE A 153 -19.96 13.87 20.91
CA ILE A 153 -21.40 13.63 21.00
C ILE A 153 -21.77 12.26 20.41
N GLU A 154 -22.80 11.63 20.94
CA GLU A 154 -23.23 10.28 20.52
C GLU A 154 -23.78 10.26 19.10
N ASP A 155 -24.46 11.32 18.64
CA ASP A 155 -25.07 11.38 17.31
C ASP A 155 -24.04 11.85 16.26
N THR A 156 -23.58 10.91 15.45
CA THR A 156 -22.64 11.18 14.36
C THR A 156 -23.18 12.15 13.31
N ASN A 157 -24.50 12.12 13.02
CA ASN A 157 -25.09 13.04 12.04
C ASN A 157 -25.05 14.48 12.59
N GLN A 158 -25.40 14.63 13.86
CA GLN A 158 -25.32 15.95 14.50
C GLN A 158 -23.89 16.47 14.58
N ALA A 159 -22.91 15.61 14.80
CA ALA A 159 -21.50 16.00 14.75
C ALA A 159 -21.11 16.55 13.37
N VAL A 160 -21.52 15.86 12.30
CA VAL A 160 -21.28 16.30 10.92
C VAL A 160 -21.96 17.63 10.63
N ASP A 161 -23.24 17.77 11.00
CA ASP A 161 -24.00 19.01 10.80
C ASP A 161 -23.34 20.18 11.54
N ASN A 162 -22.94 19.98 12.79
CA ASN A 162 -22.25 21.00 13.59
C ASN A 162 -20.91 21.43 12.95
N LEU A 163 -20.16 20.50 12.37
CA LEU A 163 -18.89 20.80 11.67
C LEU A 163 -19.13 21.61 10.40
N ILE A 164 -20.18 21.28 9.62
CA ILE A 164 -20.56 22.02 8.42
C ILE A 164 -21.01 23.43 8.81
N ASP A 165 -21.83 23.56 9.85
CA ASP A 165 -22.30 24.85 10.35
C ASP A 165 -21.13 25.71 10.85
N LEU A 166 -20.17 25.10 11.56
CA LEU A 166 -18.99 25.80 12.05
C LEU A 166 -18.13 26.35 10.91
N ALA A 167 -17.89 25.52 9.88
CA ALA A 167 -17.13 25.94 8.71
C ALA A 167 -17.87 27.07 7.95
N ASN A 168 -19.18 26.97 7.78
CA ASN A 168 -20.00 27.99 7.16
C ASN A 168 -19.98 29.31 7.94
N GLN A 169 -20.05 29.27 9.27
CA GLN A 169 -19.94 30.46 10.14
C GLN A 169 -18.56 31.13 10.01
N ARG A 170 -17.52 30.40 9.64
CA ARG A 170 -16.17 30.90 9.43
C ARG A 170 -15.91 31.37 7.99
N GLY A 171 -16.97 31.41 7.18
CA GLY A 171 -16.90 31.98 5.84
C GLY A 171 -17.32 31.03 4.72
N GLY A 172 -17.24 29.71 4.91
CA GLY A 172 -17.73 28.72 3.93
C GLY A 172 -17.18 28.99 2.52
N HIS A 173 -15.86 29.09 2.38
CA HIS A 173 -15.24 29.56 1.16
C HIS A 173 -15.28 28.54 0.01
N ASP A 174 -15.52 27.25 0.34
CA ASP A 174 -15.57 26.15 -0.61
C ASP A 174 -16.67 25.13 -0.21
N ASN A 175 -16.91 24.16 -1.07
CA ASN A 175 -17.82 23.06 -0.82
C ASN A 175 -17.30 22.15 0.29
N ILE A 176 -18.14 21.92 1.30
CA ILE A 176 -17.79 21.11 2.46
C ILE A 176 -18.39 19.71 2.25
N THR A 177 -17.56 18.71 2.25
CA THR A 177 -17.98 17.31 2.20
C THR A 177 -17.37 16.56 3.37
N ILE A 178 -18.22 15.87 4.16
CA ILE A 178 -17.80 15.03 5.28
C ILE A 178 -18.45 13.66 5.15
N ILE A 179 -17.66 12.60 5.24
CA ILE A 179 -18.13 11.22 5.34
C ILE A 179 -17.61 10.67 6.67
N SER A 180 -18.49 10.22 7.54
CA SER A 180 -18.12 9.58 8.80
C SER A 180 -18.63 8.16 8.86
N PHE A 181 -17.78 7.26 9.34
CA PHE A 181 -18.11 5.85 9.56
C PHE A 181 -17.55 5.38 10.90
N GLU A 182 -18.41 4.86 11.76
CA GLU A 182 -18.01 4.28 13.04
C GLU A 182 -17.94 2.75 12.95
N ILE A 183 -16.92 2.17 13.56
CA ILE A 183 -16.76 0.72 13.63
C ILE A 183 -17.70 0.16 14.69
N PRO A 184 -18.76 -0.57 14.28
CA PRO A 184 -19.80 -1.00 15.21
C PRO A 184 -19.32 -2.08 16.18
N ASP A 185 -20.01 -2.18 17.31
CA ASP A 185 -19.88 -3.31 18.22
C ASP A 185 -20.25 -4.62 17.53
N GLY A 186 -19.51 -5.68 17.84
CA GLY A 186 -19.88 -7.03 17.41
C GLY A 186 -19.35 -7.48 16.05
N ILE A 187 -18.62 -6.65 15.31
CA ILE A 187 -17.74 -7.19 14.29
C ILE A 187 -16.56 -7.86 15.04
N GLN A 188 -16.87 -8.95 15.76
CA GLN A 188 -15.80 -9.82 16.26
C GLN A 188 -14.94 -10.17 15.06
N ALA A 189 -13.67 -9.86 15.14
CA ALA A 189 -12.71 -10.34 14.16
C ALA A 189 -13.08 -11.78 13.86
N LEU A 190 -13.23 -12.14 12.59
CA LEU A 190 -13.28 -13.53 12.13
C LEU A 190 -11.91 -14.19 12.40
N ASN A 191 -11.33 -13.86 13.53
CA ASN A 191 -10.27 -14.58 14.19
C ASN A 191 -10.90 -15.79 14.89
N LYS A 192 -11.70 -16.55 14.09
CA LYS A 192 -11.86 -17.95 14.39
C LYS A 192 -10.44 -18.51 14.26
N LYS A 193 -9.65 -18.40 15.35
CA LYS A 193 -8.47 -19.23 15.52
C LYS A 193 -9.00 -20.62 15.18
N ARG A 194 -8.71 -21.10 13.97
CA ARG A 194 -8.89 -22.53 13.68
C ARG A 194 -8.17 -23.17 14.85
N PRO A 195 -8.86 -23.98 15.66
CA PRO A 195 -8.16 -24.69 16.72
C PRO A 195 -7.04 -25.44 15.97
N LEU A 196 -5.84 -24.94 16.06
CA LEU A 196 -4.66 -25.70 15.66
C LEU A 196 -4.77 -26.92 16.55
N LEU A 197 -5.15 -28.06 15.96
CA LEU A 197 -5.06 -29.34 16.64
C LEU A 197 -3.68 -29.31 17.31
N PRO A 198 -3.62 -29.40 18.64
CA PRO A 198 -2.35 -29.25 19.32
C PRO A 198 -1.36 -30.19 18.65
N VAL A 199 -0.24 -29.67 18.20
CA VAL A 199 0.79 -30.42 17.46
C VAL A 199 1.08 -31.78 18.13
N GLY A 200 0.97 -31.82 19.47
CA GLY A 200 1.04 -33.05 20.25
C GLY A 200 -0.02 -34.11 19.87
N CYS A 201 -1.26 -33.75 19.53
CA CYS A 201 -2.28 -34.71 19.12
C CYS A 201 -1.99 -35.28 17.73
N VAL A 202 -1.47 -34.49 16.81
CA VAL A 202 -1.07 -34.95 15.47
C VAL A 202 0.14 -35.89 15.58
N VAL A 203 1.12 -35.52 16.36
CA VAL A 203 2.31 -36.36 16.63
C VAL A 203 1.93 -37.67 17.32
N ALA A 204 1.06 -37.61 18.32
CA ALA A 204 0.56 -38.82 19.00
C ALA A 204 -0.21 -39.77 18.03
N ALA A 205 -1.06 -39.20 17.17
CA ALA A 205 -1.80 -39.99 16.15
C ALA A 205 -0.83 -40.65 15.15
N LEU A 206 0.23 -39.93 14.72
CA LEU A 206 1.26 -40.50 13.83
C LEU A 206 2.04 -41.63 14.51
N ILE A 207 2.43 -41.45 15.78
CA ILE A 207 3.13 -42.49 16.55
C ILE A 207 2.26 -43.75 16.68
N VAL A 208 0.97 -43.60 17.01
CA VAL A 208 0.04 -44.72 17.10
C VAL A 208 -0.13 -45.42 15.74
N ALA A 209 -0.22 -44.67 14.64
CA ALA A 209 -0.29 -45.23 13.29
C ALA A 209 0.97 -46.02 12.92
N VAL A 210 2.16 -45.50 13.25
CA VAL A 210 3.43 -46.21 13.01
C VAL A 210 3.52 -47.49 13.84
N ILE A 211 3.15 -47.44 15.13
CA ILE A 211 3.13 -48.64 15.98
C ILE A 211 2.15 -49.69 15.43
N ALA A 212 0.95 -49.28 15.03
CA ALA A 212 -0.04 -50.18 14.42
C ALA A 212 0.50 -50.81 13.14
N PHE A 213 1.18 -50.05 12.29
CA PHE A 213 1.78 -50.55 11.05
C PHE A 213 2.90 -51.56 11.33
N VAL A 214 3.77 -51.29 12.31
CA VAL A 214 4.83 -52.24 12.72
C VAL A 214 4.23 -53.53 13.29
N VAL A 215 3.23 -53.42 14.16
CA VAL A 215 2.57 -54.60 14.77
C VAL A 215 1.86 -55.44 13.68
N LEU A 216 1.12 -54.81 12.77
CA LEU A 216 0.48 -55.49 11.67
C LEU A 216 1.49 -56.14 10.72
N GLY A 217 2.57 -55.47 10.43
CA GLY A 217 3.69 -56.01 9.62
C GLY A 217 4.34 -57.22 10.31
N TYR A 218 4.57 -57.14 11.63
CA TYR A 218 5.09 -58.24 12.42
C TYR A 218 4.14 -59.47 12.43
N LEU A 219 2.85 -59.26 12.65
CA LEU A 219 1.84 -60.31 12.63
C LEU A 219 1.69 -60.94 11.22
N TRP A 220 1.82 -60.13 10.16
CA TRP A 220 1.83 -60.58 8.77
C TRP A 220 3.04 -61.47 8.49
N LEU A 221 4.26 -61.06 8.97
CA LEU A 221 5.50 -61.82 8.84
C LEU A 221 5.40 -63.17 9.56
N GLN A 222 4.78 -63.24 10.77
CA GLN A 222 4.55 -64.48 11.46
C GLN A 222 3.59 -65.43 10.72
N ARG A 223 2.61 -64.87 10.01
CA ARG A 223 1.66 -65.70 9.21
C ARG A 223 2.22 -66.12 7.86
N ASN A 224 3.19 -65.39 7.34
CA ASN A 224 3.85 -65.64 6.07
C ASN A 224 5.36 -65.64 6.28
N PRO A 225 5.93 -66.75 6.80
CA PRO A 225 7.38 -66.86 6.94
C PRO A 225 8.01 -66.71 5.55
N ILE A 226 8.74 -65.62 5.35
CA ILE A 226 9.52 -65.42 4.14
C ILE A 226 10.68 -66.43 4.24
N GLU A 227 10.61 -67.52 3.45
CA GLU A 227 11.78 -68.37 3.27
C GLU A 227 12.84 -67.52 2.57
N LEU A 228 13.75 -66.99 3.37
CA LEU A 228 14.98 -66.42 2.91
C LEU A 228 15.83 -67.61 2.39
N GLY A 229 15.64 -67.93 1.13
CA GLY A 229 16.50 -68.85 0.41
C GLY A 229 17.91 -68.30 0.43
N LEU A 230 18.68 -68.71 1.44
CA LEU A 230 20.12 -68.52 1.47
C LEU A 230 20.68 -69.18 0.23
N PHE A 231 21.09 -68.38 -0.72
CA PHE A 231 21.87 -68.84 -1.86
C PHE A 231 23.14 -69.51 -1.37
N ASN A 232 23.09 -70.81 -1.22
CA ASN A 232 24.26 -71.64 -1.06
C ASN A 232 24.93 -71.81 -2.43
N ARG A 233 25.79 -70.84 -2.78
CA ARG A 233 26.61 -70.93 -3.97
C ARG A 233 27.77 -71.82 -3.68
N THR A 234 27.66 -73.10 -3.97
CA THR A 234 28.74 -74.04 -4.08
C THR A 234 29.84 -73.47 -5.00
N GLN A 235 31.06 -73.57 -4.50
CA GLN A 235 32.28 -73.23 -5.25
C GLN A 235 32.41 -74.13 -6.47
N GLU A 236 32.19 -73.60 -7.64
CA GLU A 236 32.76 -74.16 -8.88
C GLU A 236 34.08 -73.50 -9.14
N SER A 237 35.11 -74.30 -9.09
CA SER A 237 36.49 -73.96 -9.42
C SER A 237 36.63 -73.61 -10.89
N ILE A 238 36.87 -72.39 -11.25
CA ILE A 238 37.17 -71.94 -12.59
C ILE A 238 38.70 -72.04 -12.78
N GLN A 239 39.10 -72.96 -13.65
CA GLN A 239 40.45 -73.09 -14.16
C GLN A 239 40.78 -71.85 -15.04
N VAL A 240 41.83 -71.11 -14.64
CA VAL A 240 42.36 -69.99 -15.39
C VAL A 240 43.26 -70.52 -16.50
N THR A 241 42.86 -70.41 -17.74
CA THR A 241 43.73 -70.56 -18.89
C THR A 241 44.24 -69.20 -19.29
N LEU A 242 45.53 -68.95 -19.02
CA LEU A 242 46.25 -67.76 -19.49
C LEU A 242 46.55 -67.91 -20.99
N ASN A 243 46.16 -66.96 -21.77
CA ASN A 243 46.65 -66.77 -23.10
C ASN A 243 47.08 -65.29 -23.25
N PRO A 244 48.32 -65.03 -23.57
CA PRO A 244 48.82 -63.67 -23.76
C PRO A 244 48.73 -63.29 -25.25
N MET A 245 48.24 -62.14 -25.56
CA MET A 245 48.74 -61.36 -26.70
C MET A 245 48.12 -59.98 -26.85
N MET A 246 49.01 -59.05 -26.85
CA MET A 246 49.22 -57.89 -27.75
C MET A 246 48.25 -56.68 -27.67
N THR A 247 48.83 -55.63 -27.13
CA THR A 247 49.15 -54.37 -27.79
C THR A 247 48.12 -53.75 -28.71
N SER A 248 47.56 -52.65 -28.29
CA SER A 248 47.63 -51.36 -29.01
C SER A 248 46.67 -50.33 -28.34
N ALA A 249 47.24 -49.24 -27.90
CA ALA A 249 46.50 -48.06 -27.50
C ALA A 249 46.07 -47.27 -28.74
N PRO A 250 44.86 -46.75 -28.84
CA PRO A 250 44.59 -45.67 -29.75
C PRO A 250 44.77 -44.34 -29.01
N GLN A 251 45.57 -43.48 -29.56
CA GLN A 251 45.66 -42.07 -29.23
C GLN A 251 44.33 -41.40 -29.64
N ILE A 252 43.73 -40.65 -28.70
CA ILE A 252 42.67 -39.72 -29.04
C ILE A 252 43.28 -38.32 -29.02
N THR A 253 43.55 -37.80 -30.22
CA THR A 253 43.73 -36.38 -30.46
C THR A 253 42.34 -35.77 -30.57
N GLY A 254 41.91 -35.01 -29.55
CA GLY A 254 40.71 -34.20 -29.58
C GLY A 254 41.08 -32.79 -29.17
N THR A 255 41.06 -31.90 -30.14
CA THR A 255 41.17 -30.45 -29.98
C THR A 255 40.06 -29.93 -29.07
N PRO A 256 40.31 -28.92 -28.20
CA PRO A 256 39.26 -28.32 -27.37
C PRO A 256 38.35 -27.44 -28.22
N ASP A 257 37.07 -27.72 -28.12
CA ASP A 257 36.00 -26.89 -28.67
C ASP A 257 35.81 -25.63 -27.80
N ASP A 258 36.09 -24.50 -28.41
CA ASP A 258 36.10 -23.16 -27.82
C ASP A 258 34.71 -22.51 -28.06
N SER A 259 33.67 -22.97 -27.33
CA SER A 259 32.31 -22.38 -27.39
C SER A 259 31.74 -22.14 -26.01
N LEU A 260 32.38 -21.27 -25.23
CA LEU A 260 31.78 -20.59 -24.09
C LEU A 260 31.40 -19.16 -24.48
N PRO A 261 30.18 -18.70 -24.24
CA PRO A 261 29.78 -17.34 -24.57
C PRO A 261 30.53 -16.34 -23.68
N LYS A 262 31.20 -15.38 -24.33
CA LYS A 262 31.87 -14.26 -23.69
C LYS A 262 30.83 -13.44 -22.87
N LEU A 263 31.12 -13.28 -21.60
CA LEU A 263 30.48 -12.31 -20.73
C LEU A 263 30.74 -10.89 -21.26
N VAL A 264 29.64 -10.17 -21.56
CA VAL A 264 29.67 -8.76 -21.92
C VAL A 264 30.02 -7.96 -20.66
N PRO A 265 30.98 -7.02 -20.69
CA PRO A 265 31.27 -6.21 -19.51
C PRO A 265 30.10 -5.28 -19.20
N THR A 266 29.64 -5.33 -17.95
CA THR A 266 28.66 -4.42 -17.37
C THR A 266 29.21 -3.00 -17.46
N GLN A 267 28.55 -2.13 -18.23
CA GLN A 267 28.81 -0.70 -18.22
C GLN A 267 28.45 -0.13 -16.86
N THR A 268 29.42 0.45 -16.20
CA THR A 268 29.27 1.25 -15.01
C THR A 268 28.50 2.52 -15.40
N VAL A 269 27.25 2.63 -14.95
CA VAL A 269 26.47 3.86 -15.08
C VAL A 269 27.06 4.88 -14.12
N GLN A 270 27.66 5.95 -14.66
CA GLN A 270 28.04 7.12 -13.87
C GLN A 270 26.77 7.82 -13.36
N PRO A 271 26.74 8.29 -12.11
CA PRO A 271 25.61 9.10 -11.63
C PRO A 271 25.58 10.43 -12.40
N LEU A 272 24.44 10.71 -13.04
CA LEU A 272 24.11 11.99 -13.61
C LEU A 272 24.08 13.02 -12.48
N LEU A 273 24.96 14.01 -12.53
CA LEU A 273 24.87 15.24 -11.74
C LEU A 273 23.53 15.92 -12.05
N PRO A 274 22.85 16.50 -11.08
CA PRO A 274 21.61 17.23 -11.31
C PRO A 274 21.93 18.42 -12.24
N GLN A 275 21.28 18.43 -13.40
CA GLN A 275 21.25 19.60 -14.26
C GLN A 275 20.53 20.70 -13.50
N THR A 276 21.18 21.83 -13.36
CA THR A 276 20.59 23.09 -12.93
C THR A 276 19.38 23.38 -13.79
N LEU A 277 18.19 23.39 -13.18
CA LEU A 277 16.97 23.86 -13.82
C LEU A 277 17.19 25.32 -14.19
N ASP A 278 17.18 25.60 -15.49
CA ASP A 278 17.06 26.95 -16.03
C ASP A 278 15.82 27.59 -15.41
N GLU A 279 16.06 28.68 -14.72
CA GLU A 279 15.07 29.59 -14.15
C GLU A 279 14.37 30.33 -15.31
N GLN A 280 13.44 29.62 -16.02
CA GLN A 280 12.51 30.29 -16.92
C GLN A 280 11.45 30.96 -16.06
N ALA A 281 11.63 32.26 -15.92
CA ALA A 281 10.72 33.19 -15.26
C ALA A 281 9.28 32.96 -15.74
N TYR A 282 8.39 32.62 -14.81
CA TYR A 282 6.97 32.77 -14.99
C TYR A 282 6.66 34.25 -15.28
N PRO A 283 5.85 34.57 -16.32
CA PRO A 283 5.41 35.92 -16.51
C PRO A 283 4.62 36.36 -15.28
N ALA A 284 4.93 37.53 -14.78
CA ALA A 284 4.18 38.18 -13.72
C ALA A 284 2.72 38.33 -14.14
N PRO A 285 1.75 38.11 -13.23
CA PRO A 285 0.34 38.36 -13.54
C PRO A 285 0.18 39.87 -13.86
N ASP A 286 -0.44 40.13 -15.03
CA ASP A 286 -0.84 41.47 -15.43
C ASP A 286 -1.65 42.10 -14.30
N GLU A 287 -1.29 43.32 -13.93
CA GLU A 287 -2.07 44.19 -13.05
C GLU A 287 -3.42 44.48 -13.71
N ALA A 288 -4.43 43.60 -13.45
CA ALA A 288 -5.79 43.90 -13.80
C ALA A 288 -6.31 45.05 -12.94
N VAL A 289 -6.46 46.19 -13.56
CA VAL A 289 -7.09 47.40 -13.02
C VAL A 289 -8.48 47.01 -12.48
N LEU A 290 -8.62 46.99 -11.17
CA LEU A 290 -9.92 46.77 -10.50
C LEU A 290 -10.78 48.03 -10.72
N SER A 291 -11.74 47.94 -11.63
CA SER A 291 -12.88 48.87 -11.71
C SER A 291 -13.84 48.58 -10.55
N PRO A 292 -14.33 49.60 -9.84
CA PRO A 292 -15.21 49.38 -8.68
C PRO A 292 -16.56 48.85 -9.14
N VAL A 293 -16.93 47.65 -8.66
CA VAL A 293 -18.27 47.07 -8.87
C VAL A 293 -19.20 47.70 -7.84
N THR A 294 -20.19 48.45 -8.31
CA THR A 294 -21.32 48.94 -7.50
C THR A 294 -22.24 47.75 -7.12
N PRO A 295 -22.67 47.65 -5.84
CA PRO A 295 -23.57 46.58 -5.45
C PRO A 295 -24.96 46.77 -6.04
N SER A 296 -25.41 45.78 -6.82
CA SER A 296 -26.79 45.66 -7.31
C SER A 296 -27.65 45.08 -6.18
N ALA A 297 -28.70 45.81 -5.76
CA ALA A 297 -29.71 45.32 -4.85
C ALA A 297 -30.51 44.20 -5.52
N TYR A 298 -30.61 43.06 -4.88
CA TYR A 298 -31.58 42.02 -5.24
C TYR A 298 -32.96 42.33 -4.61
N PRO A 299 -34.05 42.07 -5.29
CA PRO A 299 -35.42 42.22 -4.82
C PRO A 299 -35.82 41.15 -3.81
#